data_3c121b2f1a058c9982062b7107a1d0fa
#
_entry.id   3c121b2f1a058c9982062b7107a1d0fa
#
_cell.length_a   1.000
_cell.length_b   1.000
_cell.length_c   1.000
_cell.angle_alpha   90.00
_cell.angle_beta   90.00
_cell.angle_gamma   90.00
#
_symmetry.space_group_name_H-M   'P 1'
#
loop_
_entity.id
_entity.type
_entity.pdbx_description
1 polymer ?
#
loop_
_entity_poly.entity_id
_entity_poly.type
_entity_poly.pdbx_seq_one_letter_code
_entity_poly.pdbx_strand_id
1 'polypeptide(L)'
;MSGFHVKIITALKEAALILFLSLVLAFTINTLRPGGLAIIPVHAQPKEAGAPILSPRIYSADDCLQLIQAGKAVFLDAREAALYKMGHLPGALHVPKEKVEQYLPQLMGLERGGKVLIAYCDGQGCMKAVELVKILQGKGVRALGLFSDGWEGWMEKGLPIDEGAGNGSDSTSDKN
;
A
#
# COMPACT_ATOMS: atom_id res chain seq x y z
N MET A 1 -69.85 -1.31 17.45
CA MET A 1 -68.55 -0.81 16.99
C MET A 1 -67.41 -1.10 17.99
N SER A 2 -67.67 -1.48 19.26
CA SER A 2 -66.61 -1.70 20.27
C SER A 2 -65.83 -3.00 20.11
N GLY A 3 -66.40 -4.07 19.61
CA GLY A 3 -65.73 -5.37 19.51
C GLY A 3 -64.64 -5.47 18.44
N PHE A 4 -64.66 -4.60 17.41
CA PHE A 4 -63.65 -4.58 16.34
C PHE A 4 -62.34 -3.96 16.81
N HIS A 5 -62.41 -2.88 17.60
CA HIS A 5 -61.20 -2.22 18.15
C HIS A 5 -60.47 -3.11 19.16
N VAL A 6 -61.22 -3.87 19.97
CA VAL A 6 -60.60 -4.81 20.94
C VAL A 6 -59.83 -5.91 20.22
N LYS A 7 -60.39 -6.50 19.13
CA LYS A 7 -59.71 -7.53 18.36
C LYS A 7 -58.44 -7.01 17.68
N ILE A 8 -58.45 -5.77 17.16
CA ILE A 8 -57.27 -5.14 16.55
C ILE A 8 -56.16 -4.91 17.59
N ILE A 9 -56.53 -4.41 18.77
CA ILE A 9 -55.58 -4.17 19.86
C ILE A 9 -54.95 -5.49 20.34
N THR A 10 -55.74 -6.56 20.44
CA THR A 10 -55.24 -7.88 20.82
C THR A 10 -54.28 -8.44 19.76
N ALA A 11 -54.65 -8.35 18.47
CA ALA A 11 -53.78 -8.78 17.36
C ALA A 11 -52.49 -7.99 17.28
N LEU A 12 -52.52 -6.68 17.55
CA LEU A 12 -51.33 -5.84 17.61
C LEU A 12 -50.40 -6.21 18.77
N LYS A 13 -50.95 -6.54 19.92
CA LYS A 13 -50.16 -7.00 21.11
C LYS A 13 -49.50 -8.35 20.83
N GLU A 14 -50.24 -9.29 20.22
CA GLU A 14 -49.68 -10.60 19.83
C GLU A 14 -48.56 -10.45 18.78
N ALA A 15 -48.74 -9.61 17.77
CA ALA A 15 -47.74 -9.32 16.75
C ALA A 15 -46.48 -8.67 17.37
N ALA A 16 -46.68 -7.70 18.28
CA ALA A 16 -45.58 -7.05 18.98
C ALA A 16 -44.77 -8.04 19.88
N LEU A 17 -45.49 -8.96 20.55
CA LEU A 17 -44.86 -9.99 21.36
C LEU A 17 -44.03 -10.97 20.53
N ILE A 18 -44.54 -11.39 19.35
CA ILE A 18 -43.83 -12.29 18.44
C ILE A 18 -42.55 -11.60 17.92
N LEU A 19 -42.67 -10.33 17.50
CA LEU A 19 -41.52 -9.55 17.05
C LEU A 19 -40.45 -9.40 18.15
N PHE A 20 -40.88 -9.10 19.37
CA PHE A 20 -39.97 -8.99 20.51
C PHE A 20 -39.25 -10.31 20.80
N LEU A 21 -39.98 -11.42 20.85
CA LEU A 21 -39.38 -12.75 21.09
C LEU A 21 -38.42 -13.15 19.97
N SER A 22 -38.74 -12.85 18.71
CA SER A 22 -37.84 -13.14 17.57
C SER A 22 -36.56 -12.30 17.62
N LEU A 23 -36.64 -11.05 18.06
CA LEU A 23 -35.51 -10.17 18.23
C LEU A 23 -34.56 -10.64 19.36
N VAL A 24 -35.17 -11.05 20.48
CA VAL A 24 -34.42 -11.62 21.62
C VAL A 24 -33.73 -12.92 21.22
N LEU A 25 -34.44 -13.79 20.49
CA LEU A 25 -33.86 -15.05 20.02
C LEU A 25 -32.71 -14.82 19.03
N ALA A 26 -32.90 -13.90 18.07
CA ALA A 26 -31.84 -13.53 17.12
C ALA A 26 -30.62 -12.95 17.83
N PHE A 27 -30.83 -12.11 18.83
CA PHE A 27 -29.73 -11.52 19.63
C PHE A 27 -28.99 -12.59 20.43
N THR A 28 -29.71 -13.51 21.11
CA THR A 28 -29.08 -14.59 21.88
C THR A 28 -28.29 -15.56 20.99
N ILE A 29 -28.84 -15.93 19.82
CA ILE A 29 -28.11 -16.78 18.86
C ILE A 29 -26.85 -16.07 18.35
N ASN A 30 -26.94 -14.76 18.08
CA ASN A 30 -25.79 -13.98 17.62
C ASN A 30 -24.70 -13.86 18.68
N THR A 31 -25.05 -13.73 19.96
CA THR A 31 -24.06 -13.64 21.06
C THR A 31 -23.42 -14.97 21.43
N LEU A 32 -24.13 -16.09 21.25
CA LEU A 32 -23.62 -17.46 21.53
C LEU A 32 -22.80 -18.02 20.35
N ARG A 33 -22.85 -17.40 19.20
CA ARG A 33 -22.12 -17.86 18.01
C ARG A 33 -20.67 -17.38 18.06
N PRO A 34 -19.63 -18.25 18.07
CA PRO A 34 -18.24 -17.81 17.94
C PRO A 34 -18.08 -17.10 16.58
N GLY A 35 -17.90 -15.78 16.62
CA GLY A 35 -17.84 -14.94 15.43
C GLY A 35 -19.15 -14.31 14.99
N GLY A 36 -20.07 -14.01 15.94
CA GLY A 36 -21.34 -13.32 15.69
C GLY A 36 -21.19 -12.04 14.86
N LEU A 37 -22.21 -11.71 14.05
CA LEU A 37 -22.23 -10.54 13.17
C LEU A 37 -22.09 -9.25 14.02
N ALA A 38 -21.09 -8.45 13.72
CA ALA A 38 -20.94 -7.12 14.29
C ALA A 38 -22.08 -6.22 13.76
N ILE A 39 -22.90 -5.70 14.65
CA ILE A 39 -24.06 -4.83 14.33
C ILE A 39 -23.58 -3.42 13.92
N ILE A 40 -22.30 -3.11 14.09
CA ILE A 40 -21.72 -1.87 13.63
C ILE A 40 -21.05 -2.14 12.27
N PRO A 41 -21.30 -1.33 11.22
CA PRO A 41 -20.53 -1.46 10.00
C PRO A 41 -19.07 -1.09 10.31
N VAL A 42 -18.32 -2.08 10.76
CA VAL A 42 -16.86 -2.00 10.69
C VAL A 42 -16.58 -2.00 9.18
N HIS A 43 -16.08 -0.89 8.68
CA HIS A 43 -15.37 -0.92 7.39
C HIS A 43 -14.41 -2.08 7.51
N ALA A 44 -14.72 -3.17 6.79
CA ALA A 44 -13.92 -4.37 6.77
C ALA A 44 -12.59 -4.00 6.12
N GLN A 45 -11.65 -3.59 6.94
CA GLN A 45 -10.26 -3.67 6.57
C GLN A 45 -9.93 -5.17 6.50
N PRO A 46 -9.36 -5.65 5.42
CA PRO A 46 -8.88 -7.03 5.35
C PRO A 46 -7.94 -7.24 6.53
N LYS A 47 -8.30 -8.16 7.42
CA LYS A 47 -7.45 -8.58 8.53
C LYS A 47 -6.33 -9.45 7.95
N GLU A 48 -5.36 -8.81 7.31
CA GLU A 48 -4.07 -9.44 7.10
C GLU A 48 -3.37 -9.45 8.46
N ALA A 49 -3.17 -10.64 8.99
CA ALA A 49 -2.33 -10.88 10.15
C ALA A 49 -0.87 -10.62 9.73
N GLY A 50 -0.48 -9.35 9.73
CA GLY A 50 0.85 -8.86 9.47
C GLY A 50 1.15 -7.73 10.44
N ALA A 51 2.39 -7.62 10.90
CA ALA A 51 2.88 -6.52 11.72
C ALA A 51 2.34 -5.17 11.21
N PRO A 52 2.17 -4.14 12.07
CA PRO A 52 1.59 -2.86 11.66
C PRO A 52 2.30 -2.37 10.41
N ILE A 53 1.53 -2.22 9.32
CA ILE A 53 2.04 -1.64 8.08
C ILE A 53 2.34 -0.19 8.43
N LEU A 54 3.60 0.10 8.74
CA LEU A 54 4.09 1.45 8.89
C LEU A 54 3.80 2.15 7.56
N SER A 55 3.01 3.22 7.60
CA SER A 55 2.82 4.06 6.41
C SER A 55 4.21 4.48 5.92
N PRO A 56 4.56 4.24 4.64
CA PRO A 56 5.87 4.59 4.14
C PRO A 56 6.07 6.10 4.27
N ARG A 57 7.27 6.52 4.66
CA ARG A 57 7.60 7.95 4.68
C ARG A 57 7.53 8.48 3.25
N ILE A 58 6.85 9.61 3.08
CA ILE A 58 6.81 10.33 1.81
C ILE A 58 7.98 11.29 1.77
N TYR A 59 8.70 11.29 0.65
CA TYR A 59 9.86 12.13 0.39
C TYR A 59 9.53 13.15 -0.70
N SER A 60 10.01 14.38 -0.54
CA SER A 60 10.01 15.40 -1.58
C SER A 60 11.18 15.18 -2.56
N ALA A 61 11.16 15.84 -3.72
CA ALA A 61 12.27 15.77 -4.67
C ALA A 61 13.59 16.29 -4.04
N ASP A 62 13.51 17.31 -3.18
CA ASP A 62 14.68 17.88 -2.50
C ASP A 62 15.26 16.89 -1.47
N ASP A 63 14.40 16.19 -0.71
CA ASP A 63 14.83 15.11 0.19
C ASP A 63 15.52 14.00 -0.61
N CYS A 64 14.91 13.60 -1.74
CA CYS A 64 15.45 12.58 -2.63
C CYS A 64 16.84 12.96 -3.16
N LEU A 65 17.01 14.20 -3.61
CA LEU A 65 18.29 14.70 -4.11
C LEU A 65 19.38 14.66 -3.01
N GLN A 66 19.05 15.11 -1.79
CA GLN A 66 19.97 15.05 -0.66
C GLN A 66 20.37 13.61 -0.32
N LEU A 67 19.42 12.67 -0.37
CA LEU A 67 19.70 11.25 -0.09
C LEU A 67 20.56 10.60 -1.17
N ILE A 68 20.39 10.99 -2.45
CA ILE A 68 21.26 10.56 -3.57
C ILE A 68 22.68 11.04 -3.29
N GLN A 69 22.87 12.33 -3.05
CA GLN A 69 24.17 12.94 -2.81
C GLN A 69 24.89 12.34 -1.58
N ALA A 70 24.12 12.03 -0.53
CA ALA A 70 24.65 11.39 0.67
C ALA A 70 24.88 9.87 0.51
N GLY A 71 24.46 9.29 -0.61
CA GLY A 71 24.51 7.84 -0.81
C GLY A 71 23.70 7.04 0.19
N LYS A 72 22.64 7.60 0.78
CA LYS A 72 21.83 6.98 1.85
C LYS A 72 20.55 6.31 1.35
N ALA A 73 20.17 6.50 0.11
CA ALA A 73 18.99 5.86 -0.47
C ALA A 73 19.33 5.10 -1.75
N VAL A 74 18.45 4.18 -2.10
CA VAL A 74 18.37 3.55 -3.43
C VAL A 74 16.95 3.74 -3.92
N PHE A 75 16.81 4.22 -5.14
CA PHE A 75 15.51 4.46 -5.75
C PHE A 75 15.06 3.23 -6.52
N LEU A 76 13.76 2.93 -6.40
CA LEU A 76 13.13 1.79 -7.05
C LEU A 76 12.12 2.33 -8.06
N ASP A 77 12.46 2.22 -9.35
CA ASP A 77 11.57 2.61 -10.43
C ASP A 77 10.54 1.51 -10.70
N ALA A 78 9.27 1.82 -10.44
CA ALA A 78 8.14 0.91 -10.66
C ALA A 78 7.47 1.08 -12.02
N ARG A 79 8.03 1.92 -12.91
CA ARG A 79 7.49 2.16 -14.25
C ARG A 79 7.77 1.00 -15.20
N GLU A 80 7.24 1.11 -16.42
CA GLU A 80 7.54 0.17 -17.49
C GLU A 80 9.00 0.25 -17.91
N ALA A 81 9.57 -0.88 -18.35
CA ALA A 81 10.97 -0.97 -18.76
C ALA A 81 11.38 0.01 -19.87
N ALA A 82 10.46 0.33 -20.78
CA ALA A 82 10.71 1.30 -21.83
C ALA A 82 10.93 2.70 -21.25
N LEU A 83 10.09 3.13 -20.30
CA LEU A 83 10.19 4.44 -19.65
C LEU A 83 11.47 4.55 -18.79
N TYR A 84 11.81 3.49 -18.07
CA TYR A 84 13.04 3.43 -17.29
C TYR A 84 14.28 3.63 -18.17
N LYS A 85 14.34 2.97 -19.35
CA LYS A 85 15.44 3.08 -20.29
C LYS A 85 15.57 4.46 -20.92
N MET A 86 14.46 5.17 -21.09
CA MET A 86 14.45 6.55 -21.61
C MET A 86 15.02 7.56 -20.62
N GLY A 87 14.94 7.25 -19.33
CA GLY A 87 15.47 8.06 -18.26
C GLY A 87 14.91 7.65 -16.91
N HIS A 88 15.72 7.72 -15.87
CA HIS A 88 15.37 7.37 -14.49
C HIS A 88 16.16 8.22 -13.49
N LEU A 89 15.76 8.21 -12.22
CA LEU A 89 16.50 8.90 -11.17
C LEU A 89 17.92 8.31 -11.02
N PRO A 90 18.94 9.13 -10.72
CA PRO A 90 20.33 8.67 -10.66
C PRO A 90 20.52 7.45 -9.76
N GLY A 91 21.09 6.39 -10.33
CA GLY A 91 21.34 5.13 -9.65
C GLY A 91 20.09 4.32 -9.27
N ALA A 92 18.92 4.64 -9.82
CA ALA A 92 17.70 3.89 -9.55
C ALA A 92 17.78 2.46 -10.11
N LEU A 93 17.14 1.53 -9.40
CA LEU A 93 16.93 0.16 -9.87
C LEU A 93 15.54 0.04 -10.49
N HIS A 94 15.45 -0.58 -11.67
CA HIS A 94 14.16 -0.93 -12.25
C HIS A 94 13.57 -2.16 -11.55
N VAL A 95 12.51 -1.97 -10.76
CA VAL A 95 11.88 -3.03 -9.96
C VAL A 95 10.38 -3.06 -10.25
N PRO A 96 9.95 -3.69 -11.36
CA PRO A 96 8.54 -3.89 -11.61
C PRO A 96 7.96 -4.87 -10.58
N LYS A 97 6.74 -4.60 -10.13
CA LYS A 97 6.09 -5.37 -9.05
C LYS A 97 6.02 -6.89 -9.32
N GLU A 98 5.91 -7.28 -10.58
CA GLU A 98 5.83 -8.67 -11.04
C GLU A 98 7.15 -9.44 -10.86
N LYS A 99 8.26 -8.71 -10.72
CA LYS A 99 9.61 -9.30 -10.61
C LYS A 99 10.27 -9.09 -9.25
N VAL A 100 9.53 -8.63 -8.24
CA VAL A 100 10.06 -8.31 -6.89
C VAL A 100 10.89 -9.43 -6.31
N GLU A 101 10.45 -10.69 -6.47
CA GLU A 101 11.16 -11.86 -5.91
C GLU A 101 12.62 -11.95 -6.40
N GLN A 102 12.88 -11.55 -7.64
CA GLN A 102 14.23 -11.59 -8.22
C GLN A 102 15.16 -10.55 -7.59
N TYR A 103 14.59 -9.41 -7.17
CA TYR A 103 15.35 -8.31 -6.56
C TYR A 103 15.44 -8.39 -5.04
N LEU A 104 14.57 -9.19 -4.41
CA LEU A 104 14.42 -9.23 -2.95
C LEU A 104 15.74 -9.46 -2.19
N PRO A 105 16.63 -10.41 -2.58
CA PRO A 105 17.90 -10.60 -1.90
C PRO A 105 18.81 -9.35 -1.95
N GLN A 106 18.85 -8.68 -3.11
CA GLN A 106 19.61 -7.44 -3.31
C GLN A 106 19.03 -6.32 -2.45
N LEU A 107 17.70 -6.10 -2.48
CA LEU A 107 17.03 -5.05 -1.74
C LEU A 107 17.22 -5.21 -0.22
N MET A 108 17.08 -6.43 0.30
CA MET A 108 17.35 -6.73 1.70
C MET A 108 18.84 -6.53 2.05
N GLY A 109 19.75 -6.78 1.13
CA GLY A 109 21.16 -6.49 1.29
C GLY A 109 21.44 -4.99 1.43
N LEU A 110 20.84 -4.18 0.58
CA LEU A 110 20.93 -2.72 0.61
C LEU A 110 20.34 -2.14 1.91
N GLU A 111 19.19 -2.63 2.34
CA GLU A 111 18.57 -2.24 3.62
C GLU A 111 19.48 -2.56 4.81
N ARG A 112 20.03 -3.77 4.87
CA ARG A 112 20.99 -4.16 5.91
C ARG A 112 22.27 -3.30 5.89
N GLY A 113 22.64 -2.79 4.73
CA GLY A 113 23.71 -1.81 4.55
C GLY A 113 23.32 -0.39 4.96
N GLY A 114 22.14 -0.18 5.55
CA GLY A 114 21.67 1.12 6.06
C GLY A 114 21.07 2.03 4.98
N LYS A 115 20.73 1.51 3.79
CA LYS A 115 20.07 2.28 2.74
C LYS A 115 18.55 2.32 2.97
N VAL A 116 17.95 3.46 2.66
CA VAL A 116 16.50 3.58 2.53
C VAL A 116 16.11 3.25 1.08
N LEU A 117 15.09 2.42 0.90
CA LEU A 117 14.58 2.06 -0.41
C LEU A 117 13.36 2.92 -0.72
N ILE A 118 13.45 3.79 -1.72
CA ILE A 118 12.41 4.77 -2.05
C ILE A 118 11.80 4.40 -3.41
N ALA A 119 10.55 3.95 -3.40
CA ALA A 119 9.84 3.64 -4.63
C ALA A 119 9.24 4.90 -5.26
N TYR A 120 9.26 4.96 -6.59
CA TYR A 120 8.60 5.99 -7.37
C TYR A 120 8.00 5.41 -8.66
N CYS A 121 7.13 6.19 -9.29
CA CYS A 121 6.61 5.89 -10.63
C CYS A 121 6.44 7.18 -11.45
N ASP A 122 5.45 7.27 -12.33
CA ASP A 122 5.32 8.40 -13.25
C ASP A 122 5.11 9.74 -12.51
N GLY A 123 4.11 9.81 -11.60
CA GLY A 123 3.77 11.02 -10.85
C GLY A 123 2.60 10.82 -9.91
N GLN A 124 1.95 11.92 -9.53
CA GLN A 124 0.82 11.91 -8.61
C GLN A 124 -0.32 11.04 -9.15
N GLY A 125 -0.91 10.21 -8.26
CA GLY A 125 -1.98 9.27 -8.61
C GLY A 125 -1.50 7.93 -9.19
N CYS A 126 -0.23 7.77 -9.47
CA CYS A 126 0.32 6.48 -9.91
C CYS A 126 0.40 5.49 -8.73
N MET A 127 -0.31 4.37 -8.84
CA MET A 127 -0.35 3.37 -7.77
C MET A 127 0.77 2.33 -7.81
N LYS A 128 1.54 2.23 -8.91
CA LYS A 128 2.58 1.20 -9.10
C LYS A 128 3.63 1.23 -7.97
N ALA A 129 4.11 2.42 -7.60
CA ALA A 129 5.07 2.58 -6.50
C ALA A 129 4.48 2.22 -5.13
N VAL A 130 3.21 2.58 -4.89
CA VAL A 130 2.49 2.22 -3.66
C VAL A 130 2.31 0.71 -3.54
N GLU A 131 1.95 0.04 -4.63
CA GLU A 131 1.81 -1.42 -4.70
C GLU A 131 3.16 -2.11 -4.47
N LEU A 132 4.24 -1.61 -5.10
CA LEU A 132 5.60 -2.13 -4.89
C LEU A 132 6.00 -2.05 -3.41
N VAL A 133 5.77 -0.89 -2.76
CA VAL A 133 6.05 -0.72 -1.32
C VAL A 133 5.27 -1.71 -0.48
N LYS A 134 3.97 -1.91 -0.73
CA LYS A 134 3.14 -2.89 0.01
C LYS A 134 3.68 -4.32 -0.15
N ILE A 135 4.07 -4.71 -1.35
CA ILE A 135 4.64 -6.04 -1.60
C ILE A 135 5.95 -6.21 -0.81
N LEU A 136 6.85 -5.23 -0.88
CA LEU A 136 8.12 -5.27 -0.16
C LEU A 136 7.94 -5.31 1.36
N GLN A 137 6.98 -4.55 1.90
CA GLN A 137 6.60 -4.62 3.32
C GLN A 137 6.12 -6.02 3.72
N GLY A 138 5.26 -6.63 2.90
CA GLY A 138 4.80 -8.01 3.08
C GLY A 138 5.94 -9.05 3.06
N LYS A 139 7.03 -8.75 2.35
CA LYS A 139 8.26 -9.56 2.30
C LYS A 139 9.26 -9.26 3.42
N GLY A 140 8.93 -8.36 4.34
CA GLY A 140 9.75 -8.06 5.52
C GLY A 140 10.75 -6.91 5.36
N VAL A 141 10.77 -6.21 4.23
CA VAL A 141 11.56 -4.98 4.06
C VAL A 141 10.91 -3.85 4.88
N ARG A 142 11.71 -3.12 5.65
CA ARG A 142 11.23 -2.11 6.62
C ARG A 142 11.64 -0.69 6.28
N ALA A 143 12.88 -0.48 5.79
CA ALA A 143 13.40 0.85 5.44
C ALA A 143 12.87 1.31 4.09
N LEU A 144 11.54 1.52 4.00
CA LEU A 144 10.82 1.88 2.78
C LEU A 144 10.29 3.31 2.80
N GLY A 145 10.38 3.97 1.66
CA GLY A 145 9.83 5.29 1.40
C GLY A 145 9.07 5.34 0.07
N LEU A 146 8.34 6.42 -0.13
CA LEU A 146 7.62 6.73 -1.35
C LEU A 146 7.98 8.15 -1.81
N PHE A 147 8.33 8.31 -3.08
CA PHE A 147 8.44 9.59 -3.75
C PHE A 147 7.20 9.77 -4.62
N SER A 148 6.20 10.50 -4.11
CA SER A 148 4.86 10.61 -4.70
C SER A 148 4.82 11.45 -5.97
N ASP A 149 5.69 12.49 -6.06
CA ASP A 149 5.74 13.34 -7.25
C ASP A 149 6.40 12.62 -8.42
N GLY A 150 7.16 11.57 -8.14
CA GLY A 150 7.66 10.61 -9.10
C GLY A 150 8.56 11.24 -10.18
N TRP A 151 8.57 10.59 -11.34
CA TRP A 151 9.34 11.04 -12.48
C TRP A 151 8.94 12.44 -12.97
N GLU A 152 7.63 12.73 -13.04
CA GLU A 152 7.14 14.04 -13.50
C GLU A 152 7.65 15.16 -12.61
N GLY A 153 7.47 15.04 -11.29
CA GLY A 153 7.93 16.07 -10.34
C GLY A 153 9.46 16.19 -10.30
N TRP A 154 10.20 15.12 -10.62
CA TRP A 154 11.65 15.15 -10.77
C TRP A 154 12.06 15.97 -11.98
N MET A 155 11.41 15.72 -13.12
CA MET A 155 11.66 16.41 -14.39
C MET A 155 11.24 17.88 -14.37
N GLU A 156 10.13 18.21 -13.74
CA GLU A 156 9.69 19.61 -13.55
C GLU A 156 10.71 20.48 -12.84
N LYS A 157 11.49 19.88 -11.93
CA LYS A 157 12.58 20.56 -11.22
C LYS A 157 13.90 20.58 -12.00
N GLY A 158 13.98 19.98 -13.18
CA GLY A 158 15.18 19.93 -13.99
C GLY A 158 16.34 19.20 -13.31
N LEU A 159 16.05 18.17 -12.50
CA LEU A 159 17.04 17.43 -11.74
C LEU A 159 17.78 16.40 -12.60
N PRO A 160 19.00 15.96 -12.20
CA PRO A 160 19.82 15.00 -12.98
C PRO A 160 19.10 13.67 -13.19
N ILE A 161 19.35 13.05 -14.34
CA ILE A 161 18.82 11.73 -14.71
C ILE A 161 19.93 10.83 -15.24
N ASP A 162 19.72 9.52 -15.11
CA ASP A 162 20.49 8.50 -15.82
C ASP A 162 19.64 7.93 -16.98
N GLU A 163 20.31 7.52 -18.06
CA GLU A 163 19.66 6.90 -19.22
C GLU A 163 20.20 5.48 -19.46
N GLY A 164 19.44 4.65 -20.15
CA GLY A 164 19.84 3.31 -20.55
C GLY A 164 19.48 2.19 -19.55
N ALA A 165 20.14 1.03 -19.65
CA ALA A 165 19.82 -0.18 -18.88
C ALA A 165 20.58 -0.21 -17.56
N GLY A 166 20.27 0.69 -16.61
CA GLY A 166 21.00 0.84 -15.36
C GLY A 166 20.66 -0.16 -14.26
N ASN A 167 20.73 -1.47 -14.49
CA ASN A 167 20.73 -2.45 -13.41
C ASN A 167 22.17 -2.93 -13.15
N GLY A 168 22.94 -2.06 -12.51
CA GLY A 168 24.18 -2.35 -11.79
C GLY A 168 25.05 -3.48 -12.33
N SER A 169 25.91 -3.16 -13.28
CA SER A 169 27.27 -3.63 -13.48
C SER A 169 27.74 -3.34 -14.89
N ASP A 170 28.06 -2.09 -15.17
CA ASP A 170 29.04 -1.80 -16.19
C ASP A 170 29.73 -0.47 -15.88
N SER A 171 30.54 -0.46 -14.82
CA SER A 171 31.60 0.51 -14.65
C SER A 171 32.88 -0.12 -15.22
N THR A 172 32.90 -0.40 -16.49
CA THR A 172 34.15 -0.57 -17.23
C THR A 172 34.36 0.66 -18.10
N SER A 173 35.07 1.61 -17.47
CA SER A 173 36.03 2.50 -18.12
C SER A 173 36.26 2.23 -19.62
N ASP A 174 35.78 3.15 -20.47
CA ASP A 174 36.55 3.50 -21.65
C ASP A 174 37.23 4.86 -21.41
N LYS A 175 38.43 4.76 -20.79
CA LYS A 175 39.48 5.72 -21.00
C LYS A 175 40.28 5.22 -22.22
N ASN A 176 40.14 5.89 -23.31
CA ASN A 176 41.20 5.98 -24.31
C ASN A 176 41.22 7.39 -24.92
#